data_bfa93371310a3e55d161e18246dd8f4a
#
_entry.id   bfa93371310a3e55d161e18246dd8f4a
#
_cell.length_a   1.000
_cell.length_b   1.000
_cell.length_c   1.000
_cell.angle_alpha   90.00
_cell.angle_beta   90.00
_cell.angle_gamma   90.00
#
_symmetry.space_group_name_H-M   'P 1'
#
loop_
_entity.id
_entity.type
_entity.pdbx_description
1 polymer ?
#
loop_
_entity_poly.entity_id
_entity_poly.type
_entity_poly.pdbx_seq_one_letter_code
_entity_poly.pdbx_strand_id
1 'polypeptide(L)'
;MYLLVRMLCEGGLMIALALVLGLLKVFELPQGGSISLEMLPLLFFCVRWGMGGGFIACFAFGVLQVFIQGAVSWGWQSILLDYVLAFGVMGIAGLGRGKPHGIFWGSVLGGAARFVVHYISGITIYKILAPTEIFGTVFDNPALYSLIYNGSYVGIDLVLCLVIFGILYAPLKTYMTGACLLYTSPSPRDA
;
A
#
# COMPACT_ATOMS: atom_id res chain seq x y z
N MET A 1 -10.29 25.00 -4.41
CA MET A 1 -9.05 24.93 -5.18
C MET A 1 -7.83 24.63 -4.27
N TYR A 2 -7.60 25.35 -3.19
CA TYR A 2 -6.46 25.16 -2.28
C TYR A 2 -6.30 23.73 -1.73
N LEU A 3 -7.37 23.11 -1.21
CA LEU A 3 -7.33 21.75 -0.67
C LEU A 3 -6.96 20.69 -1.71
N LEU A 4 -7.43 20.85 -2.95
CA LEU A 4 -7.09 19.93 -4.05
C LEU A 4 -5.61 20.02 -4.41
N VAL A 5 -5.07 21.24 -4.55
CA VAL A 5 -3.65 21.47 -4.82
C VAL A 5 -2.79 20.87 -3.70
N ARG A 6 -3.16 21.11 -2.45
CA ARG A 6 -2.48 20.53 -1.28
C ARG A 6 -2.50 19.01 -1.30
N MET A 7 -3.64 18.40 -1.60
CA MET A 7 -3.77 16.94 -1.73
C MET A 7 -2.84 16.39 -2.82
N LEU A 8 -2.78 17.05 -3.98
CA LEU A 8 -1.93 16.62 -5.08
C LEU A 8 -0.44 16.75 -4.74
N CYS A 9 -0.03 17.85 -4.09
CA CYS A 9 1.36 18.03 -3.66
C CYS A 9 1.76 17.00 -2.58
N GLU A 10 0.93 16.82 -1.54
CA GLU A 10 1.18 15.81 -0.51
C GLU A 10 1.17 14.39 -1.12
N GLY A 11 0.26 14.11 -2.04
CA GLY A 11 0.20 12.81 -2.75
C GLY A 11 1.45 12.54 -3.57
N GLY A 12 1.92 13.53 -4.33
CA GLY A 12 3.17 13.42 -5.09
C GLY A 12 4.38 13.14 -4.21
N LEU A 13 4.50 13.84 -3.07
CA LEU A 13 5.57 13.59 -2.09
C LEU A 13 5.48 12.20 -1.48
N MET A 14 4.28 11.72 -1.11
CA MET A 14 4.11 10.38 -0.54
C MET A 14 4.39 9.28 -1.55
N ILE A 15 4.01 9.47 -2.82
CA ILE A 15 4.35 8.55 -3.91
C ILE A 15 5.87 8.51 -4.11
N ALA A 16 6.54 9.66 -4.18
CA ALA A 16 7.99 9.72 -4.32
C ALA A 16 8.70 9.04 -3.15
N LEU A 17 8.26 9.29 -1.92
CA LEU A 17 8.79 8.61 -0.73
C LEU A 17 8.56 7.10 -0.77
N ALA A 18 7.38 6.65 -1.21
CA ALA A 18 7.08 5.24 -1.36
C ALA A 18 8.00 4.57 -2.39
N LEU A 19 8.24 5.22 -3.53
CA LEU A 19 9.18 4.72 -4.56
C LEU A 19 10.61 4.59 -4.00
N VAL A 20 11.09 5.60 -3.26
CA VAL A 20 12.41 5.55 -2.64
C VAL A 20 12.50 4.42 -1.60
N LEU A 21 11.48 4.28 -0.74
CA LEU A 21 11.44 3.21 0.26
C LEU A 21 11.32 1.82 -0.37
N GLY A 22 10.63 1.71 -1.51
CA GLY A 22 10.54 0.47 -2.28
C GLY A 22 11.85 0.07 -2.97
N LEU A 23 12.76 1.02 -3.23
CA LEU A 23 14.13 0.72 -3.69
C LEU A 23 15.01 0.21 -2.55
N LEU A 24 14.70 0.58 -1.30
CA LEU A 24 15.41 0.14 -0.10
C LEU A 24 14.81 -1.18 0.42
N LYS A 25 14.93 -2.23 -0.39
CA LYS A 25 14.43 -3.56 -0.04
C LYS A 25 15.25 -4.15 1.12
N VAL A 26 14.59 -4.52 2.21
CA VAL A 26 15.23 -5.21 3.34
C VAL A 26 15.53 -6.67 2.96
N PHE A 27 14.60 -7.27 2.24
CA PHE A 27 14.72 -8.65 1.75
C PHE A 27 13.91 -8.83 0.47
N GLU A 28 14.41 -9.62 -0.47
CA GLU A 28 13.75 -9.94 -1.73
C GLU A 28 13.56 -11.45 -1.88
N LEU A 29 12.31 -11.85 -2.15
CA LEU A 29 11.95 -13.23 -2.38
C LEU A 29 12.18 -13.62 -3.86
N PRO A 30 12.43 -14.90 -4.17
CA PRO A 30 12.79 -15.34 -5.52
C PRO A 30 11.81 -14.97 -6.64
N GLN A 31 10.51 -14.85 -6.35
CA GLN A 31 9.47 -14.50 -7.33
C GLN A 31 9.09 -13.01 -7.33
N GLY A 32 9.93 -12.14 -6.79
CA GLY A 32 9.75 -10.69 -6.85
C GLY A 32 9.00 -10.05 -5.68
N GLY A 33 8.48 -10.84 -4.73
CA GLY A 33 7.98 -10.31 -3.46
C GLY A 33 9.13 -9.69 -2.66
N SER A 34 8.93 -8.53 -2.07
CA SER A 34 9.97 -7.85 -1.29
C SER A 34 9.42 -7.28 0.00
N ILE A 35 10.24 -7.33 1.05
CA ILE A 35 9.95 -6.66 2.31
C ILE A 35 10.52 -5.24 2.23
N SER A 36 9.65 -4.25 2.30
CA SER A 36 9.99 -2.84 2.19
C SER A 36 9.03 -1.96 2.99
N LEU A 37 9.33 -0.68 3.10
CA LEU A 37 8.46 0.29 3.77
C LEU A 37 7.62 1.12 2.79
N GLU A 38 7.48 0.68 1.54
CA GLU A 38 6.75 1.41 0.50
C GLU A 38 5.26 1.65 0.83
N MET A 39 4.63 0.72 1.59
CA MET A 39 3.25 0.85 2.04
C MET A 39 3.04 1.99 3.03
N LEU A 40 4.06 2.34 3.82
CA LEU A 40 3.95 3.29 4.93
C LEU A 40 3.42 4.66 4.51
N PRO A 41 4.06 5.39 3.55
CA PRO A 41 3.58 6.71 3.13
C PRO A 41 2.23 6.64 2.41
N LEU A 42 1.94 5.56 1.68
CA LEU A 42 0.69 5.39 0.98
C LEU A 42 -0.48 5.22 1.97
N LEU A 43 -0.33 4.35 2.97
CA LEU A 43 -1.33 4.14 4.01
C LEU A 43 -1.57 5.42 4.83
N PHE A 44 -0.50 6.14 5.18
CA PHE A 44 -0.60 7.44 5.83
C PHE A 44 -1.43 8.42 4.99
N PHE A 45 -1.14 8.53 3.70
CA PHE A 45 -1.86 9.41 2.78
C PHE A 45 -3.33 9.03 2.66
N CYS A 46 -3.64 7.73 2.53
CA CYS A 46 -5.01 7.23 2.42
C CYS A 46 -5.84 7.63 3.64
N VAL A 47 -5.33 7.40 4.85
CA VAL A 47 -6.06 7.75 6.08
C VAL A 47 -6.20 9.26 6.24
N ARG A 48 -5.22 10.03 5.82
CA ARG A 48 -5.25 11.48 5.91
C ARG A 48 -6.24 12.11 4.92
N TRP A 49 -6.25 11.69 3.67
CA TRP A 49 -7.06 12.30 2.60
C TRP A 49 -8.35 11.54 2.27
N GLY A 50 -8.50 10.31 2.82
CA GLY A 50 -9.67 9.46 2.59
C GLY A 50 -9.55 8.61 1.35
N MET A 51 -10.61 7.83 1.08
CA MET A 51 -10.61 6.83 0.02
C MET A 51 -10.34 7.41 -1.37
N GLY A 52 -11.00 8.51 -1.75
CA GLY A 52 -10.89 9.07 -3.11
C GLY A 52 -9.44 9.45 -3.45
N GLY A 53 -8.80 10.27 -2.60
CA GLY A 53 -7.38 10.61 -2.75
C GLY A 53 -6.48 9.38 -2.64
N GLY A 54 -6.80 8.48 -1.70
CA GLY A 54 -6.06 7.24 -1.48
C GLY A 54 -6.03 6.33 -2.71
N PHE A 55 -7.17 6.07 -3.34
CA PHE A 55 -7.23 5.26 -4.57
C PHE A 55 -6.39 5.86 -5.69
N ILE A 56 -6.53 7.18 -5.92
CA ILE A 56 -5.78 7.87 -6.98
C ILE A 56 -4.27 7.76 -6.72
N ALA A 57 -3.80 8.05 -5.51
CA ALA A 57 -2.38 8.02 -5.18
C ALA A 57 -1.81 6.59 -5.23
N CYS A 58 -2.50 5.61 -4.67
CA CYS A 58 -2.07 4.22 -4.68
C CYS A 58 -2.06 3.63 -6.09
N PHE A 59 -3.06 3.95 -6.92
CA PHE A 59 -3.09 3.54 -8.31
C PHE A 59 -1.93 4.17 -9.11
N ALA A 60 -1.71 5.47 -8.95
CA ALA A 60 -0.59 6.17 -9.59
C ALA A 60 0.77 5.58 -9.15
N PHE A 61 0.93 5.28 -7.86
CA PHE A 61 2.12 4.60 -7.36
C PHE A 61 2.32 3.23 -8.04
N GLY A 62 1.27 2.39 -8.09
CA GLY A 62 1.34 1.06 -8.72
C GLY A 62 1.77 1.12 -10.18
N VAL A 63 1.27 2.11 -10.95
CA VAL A 63 1.71 2.34 -12.33
C VAL A 63 3.17 2.78 -12.38
N LEU A 64 3.57 3.75 -11.56
CA LEU A 64 4.95 4.28 -11.56
C LEU A 64 5.97 3.23 -11.12
N GLN A 65 5.61 2.36 -10.17
CA GLN A 65 6.47 1.29 -9.68
C GLN A 65 6.89 0.35 -10.79
N VAL A 66 5.99 0.01 -11.72
CA VAL A 66 6.29 -0.83 -12.90
C VAL A 66 7.44 -0.26 -13.73
N PHE A 67 7.47 1.06 -13.92
CA PHE A 67 8.48 1.72 -14.76
C PHE A 67 9.78 2.03 -14.01
N ILE A 68 9.71 2.36 -12.73
CA ILE A 68 10.86 2.87 -11.96
C ILE A 68 11.63 1.74 -11.29
N GLN A 69 10.93 0.79 -10.69
CA GLN A 69 11.58 -0.30 -9.94
C GLN A 69 11.81 -1.55 -10.80
N GLY A 70 11.24 -1.61 -11.99
CA GLY A 70 11.24 -2.78 -12.85
C GLY A 70 10.31 -3.86 -12.31
N ALA A 71 9.30 -4.24 -13.08
CA ALA A 71 8.38 -5.29 -12.66
C ALA A 71 9.01 -6.67 -12.94
N VAL A 72 9.20 -7.48 -11.91
CA VAL A 72 9.30 -8.92 -12.09
C VAL A 72 7.89 -9.42 -12.36
N SER A 73 7.62 -9.82 -13.59
CA SER A 73 6.28 -10.18 -14.01
C SER A 73 6.22 -11.48 -14.81
N TRP A 74 5.16 -12.20 -14.62
CA TRP A 74 4.82 -13.43 -15.33
C TRP A 74 3.78 -13.17 -16.44
N GLY A 75 3.91 -12.01 -17.09
CA GLY A 75 3.01 -11.54 -18.13
C GLY A 75 2.24 -10.27 -17.75
N TRP A 76 1.47 -9.71 -18.70
CA TRP A 76 0.73 -8.47 -18.48
C TRP A 76 -0.34 -8.56 -17.37
N GLN A 77 -0.88 -9.76 -17.13
CA GLN A 77 -1.85 -10.01 -16.05
C GLN A 77 -1.20 -9.79 -14.68
N SER A 78 0.05 -10.26 -14.49
CA SER A 78 0.80 -10.05 -13.26
C SER A 78 1.09 -8.56 -13.04
N ILE A 79 1.49 -7.85 -14.10
CA ILE A 79 1.70 -6.39 -14.00
C ILE A 79 0.43 -5.69 -13.52
N LEU A 80 -0.71 -6.03 -14.11
CA LEU A 80 -1.98 -5.41 -13.76
C LEU A 80 -2.42 -5.75 -12.33
N LEU A 81 -2.37 -7.03 -11.96
CA LEU A 81 -2.84 -7.50 -10.65
C LEU A 81 -1.87 -7.13 -9.53
N ASP A 82 -0.59 -7.49 -9.67
CA ASP A 82 0.37 -7.42 -8.56
C ASP A 82 0.90 -6.02 -8.30
N TYR A 83 0.91 -5.15 -9.33
CA TYR A 83 1.36 -3.76 -9.16
C TYR A 83 0.19 -2.79 -9.15
N VAL A 84 -0.58 -2.71 -10.23
CA VAL A 84 -1.57 -1.64 -10.38
C VAL A 84 -2.76 -1.85 -9.45
N LEU A 85 -3.39 -3.02 -9.47
CA LEU A 85 -4.57 -3.30 -8.66
C LEU A 85 -4.22 -3.54 -7.19
N ALA A 86 -3.16 -4.28 -6.90
CA ALA A 86 -2.77 -4.58 -5.52
C ALA A 86 -2.46 -3.31 -4.72
N PHE A 87 -1.75 -2.35 -5.32
CA PHE A 87 -1.57 -1.05 -4.67
C PHE A 87 -2.85 -0.20 -4.72
N GLY A 88 -3.53 -0.15 -5.86
CA GLY A 88 -4.75 0.64 -6.01
C GLY A 88 -5.77 0.38 -4.90
N VAL A 89 -6.09 -0.89 -4.61
CA VAL A 89 -7.07 -1.27 -3.58
C VAL A 89 -6.67 -0.87 -2.16
N MET A 90 -5.40 -0.57 -1.90
CA MET A 90 -4.96 -0.04 -0.60
C MET A 90 -5.65 1.29 -0.25
N GLY A 91 -6.17 2.02 -1.23
CA GLY A 91 -6.98 3.22 -1.01
C GLY A 91 -8.15 3.02 -0.06
N ILE A 92 -8.62 1.77 0.16
CA ILE A 92 -9.65 1.42 1.15
C ILE A 92 -9.22 1.79 2.58
N ALA A 93 -7.92 1.89 2.87
CA ALA A 93 -7.40 2.39 4.14
C ALA A 93 -7.96 3.77 4.50
N GLY A 94 -8.34 4.55 3.49
CA GLY A 94 -9.00 5.85 3.65
C GLY A 94 -10.33 5.83 4.41
N LEU A 95 -10.94 4.67 4.64
CA LEU A 95 -12.08 4.49 5.55
C LEU A 95 -11.72 4.88 7.00
N GLY A 96 -10.44 4.83 7.35
CA GLY A 96 -9.90 5.26 8.64
C GLY A 96 -9.91 6.77 8.87
N ARG A 97 -10.14 7.59 7.83
CA ARG A 97 -10.10 9.04 7.92
C ARG A 97 -11.07 9.58 8.97
N GLY A 98 -10.54 10.46 9.84
CA GLY A 98 -11.34 11.14 10.87
C GLY A 98 -11.84 10.25 12.01
N LYS A 99 -11.47 8.98 12.03
CA LYS A 99 -11.94 8.05 13.06
C LYS A 99 -10.86 7.78 14.12
N PRO A 100 -11.26 7.45 15.37
CA PRO A 100 -10.31 7.08 16.41
C PRO A 100 -9.44 5.90 15.97
N HIS A 101 -8.13 6.04 16.13
CA HIS A 101 -7.15 5.03 15.73
C HIS A 101 -7.28 4.55 14.26
N GLY A 102 -7.87 5.39 13.39
CA GLY A 102 -8.15 5.08 12.00
C GLY A 102 -6.92 4.69 11.19
N ILE A 103 -5.71 5.17 11.59
CA ILE A 103 -4.46 4.79 10.94
C ILE A 103 -4.17 3.28 11.10
N PHE A 104 -4.50 2.69 12.25
CA PHE A 104 -4.21 1.28 12.50
C PHE A 104 -5.20 0.36 11.76
N TRP A 105 -6.49 0.47 12.05
CA TRP A 105 -7.46 -0.41 11.42
C TRP A 105 -7.66 -0.11 9.93
N GLY A 106 -7.51 1.15 9.50
CA GLY A 106 -7.49 1.51 8.10
C GLY A 106 -6.31 0.86 7.35
N SER A 107 -5.11 0.87 7.96
CA SER A 107 -3.94 0.19 7.40
C SER A 107 -4.14 -1.33 7.31
N VAL A 108 -4.76 -1.94 8.34
CA VAL A 108 -5.10 -3.37 8.28
C VAL A 108 -6.05 -3.67 7.12
N LEU A 109 -7.09 -2.85 6.91
CA LEU A 109 -8.00 -3.02 5.78
C LEU A 109 -7.30 -2.85 4.43
N GLY A 110 -6.45 -1.82 4.29
CA GLY A 110 -5.69 -1.59 3.06
C GLY A 110 -4.69 -2.72 2.77
N GLY A 111 -3.97 -3.17 3.78
CA GLY A 111 -3.04 -4.31 3.67
C GLY A 111 -3.75 -5.63 3.37
N ALA A 112 -4.89 -5.89 4.02
CA ALA A 112 -5.71 -7.06 3.73
C ALA A 112 -6.26 -7.04 2.30
N ALA A 113 -6.72 -5.88 1.81
CA ALA A 113 -7.18 -5.74 0.44
C ALA A 113 -6.04 -6.00 -0.57
N ARG A 114 -4.84 -5.47 -0.33
CA ARG A 114 -3.64 -5.77 -1.12
C ARG A 114 -3.34 -7.26 -1.13
N PHE A 115 -3.33 -7.88 0.05
CA PHE A 115 -3.09 -9.31 0.20
C PHE A 115 -4.09 -10.15 -0.61
N VAL A 116 -5.39 -9.82 -0.59
CA VAL A 116 -6.42 -10.55 -1.35
C VAL A 116 -6.14 -10.49 -2.84
N VAL A 117 -5.73 -9.34 -3.38
CA VAL A 117 -5.37 -9.23 -4.81
C VAL A 117 -4.15 -10.08 -5.15
N HIS A 118 -3.09 -10.03 -4.34
CA HIS A 118 -1.91 -10.88 -4.53
C HIS A 118 -2.25 -12.37 -4.40
N TYR A 119 -3.12 -12.72 -3.46
CA TYR A 119 -3.58 -14.10 -3.30
C TYR A 119 -4.32 -14.62 -4.54
N ILE A 120 -5.23 -13.81 -5.11
CA ILE A 120 -5.95 -14.16 -6.34
C ILE A 120 -4.97 -14.23 -7.52
N SER A 121 -4.05 -13.28 -7.64
CA SER A 121 -2.99 -13.28 -8.65
C SER A 121 -2.16 -14.57 -8.58
N GLY A 122 -1.70 -14.93 -7.40
CA GLY A 122 -0.90 -16.13 -7.18
C GLY A 122 -1.64 -17.43 -7.56
N ILE A 123 -2.93 -17.56 -7.23
CA ILE A 123 -3.71 -18.74 -7.61
C ILE A 123 -3.90 -18.82 -9.13
N THR A 124 -4.16 -17.69 -9.79
CA THR A 124 -4.51 -17.67 -11.21
C THR A 124 -3.28 -17.77 -12.11
N ILE A 125 -2.23 -17.02 -11.80
CA ILE A 125 -1.06 -16.88 -12.68
C ILE A 125 -0.05 -18.00 -12.44
N TYR A 126 0.27 -18.31 -11.19
CA TYR A 126 1.28 -19.33 -10.87
C TYR A 126 0.80 -20.76 -11.21
N LYS A 127 -0.49 -21.01 -11.18
CA LYS A 127 -1.04 -22.30 -11.66
C LYS A 127 -0.68 -22.59 -13.13
N ILE A 128 -0.44 -21.54 -13.92
CA ILE A 128 -0.24 -21.64 -15.37
C ILE A 128 1.24 -21.49 -15.76
N LEU A 129 2.03 -20.67 -15.08
CA LEU A 129 3.29 -20.14 -15.60
C LEU A 129 4.53 -20.36 -14.70
N ALA A 130 4.40 -20.68 -13.42
CA ALA A 130 5.54 -20.68 -12.51
C ALA A 130 5.61 -21.92 -11.61
N PRO A 131 6.83 -22.35 -11.22
CA PRO A 131 7.03 -23.37 -10.20
C PRO A 131 6.54 -22.86 -8.84
N THR A 132 5.76 -23.69 -8.15
CA THR A 132 5.24 -23.42 -6.80
C THR A 132 6.28 -23.82 -5.73
N GLU A 133 7.47 -23.21 -5.78
CA GLU A 133 8.57 -23.51 -4.88
C GLU A 133 8.90 -22.29 -4.01
N ILE A 134 9.04 -22.52 -2.69
CA ILE A 134 9.52 -21.54 -1.73
C ILE A 134 10.69 -22.17 -0.97
N PHE A 135 11.89 -21.59 -1.11
CA PHE A 135 13.12 -22.04 -0.43
C PHE A 135 13.37 -23.55 -0.53
N GLY A 136 13.23 -24.13 -1.73
CA GLY A 136 13.45 -25.56 -1.97
C GLY A 136 12.27 -26.48 -1.63
N THR A 137 11.15 -25.92 -1.15
CA THR A 137 9.92 -26.67 -0.88
C THR A 137 8.91 -26.45 -1.99
N VAL A 138 8.56 -27.53 -2.68
CA VAL A 138 7.53 -27.48 -3.75
C VAL A 138 6.14 -27.67 -3.14
N PHE A 139 5.21 -26.82 -3.54
CA PHE A 139 3.82 -26.88 -3.12
C PHE A 139 2.93 -27.36 -4.27
N ASP A 140 2.23 -28.47 -4.07
CA ASP A 140 1.30 -29.02 -5.06
C ASP A 140 0.02 -28.21 -5.16
N ASN A 141 -0.34 -27.47 -4.09
CA ASN A 141 -1.54 -26.65 -4.03
C ASN A 141 -1.20 -25.16 -4.24
N PRO A 142 -1.58 -24.58 -5.40
CA PRO A 142 -1.31 -23.18 -5.70
C PRO A 142 -1.93 -22.20 -4.70
N ALA A 143 -3.08 -22.54 -4.10
CA ALA A 143 -3.73 -21.70 -3.11
C ALA A 143 -2.92 -21.64 -1.79
N LEU A 144 -2.39 -22.79 -1.35
CA LEU A 144 -1.52 -22.84 -0.17
C LEU A 144 -0.20 -22.11 -0.42
N TYR A 145 0.39 -22.33 -1.60
CA TYR A 145 1.57 -21.59 -2.03
C TYR A 145 1.33 -20.07 -1.97
N SER A 146 0.28 -19.60 -2.64
CA SER A 146 -0.05 -18.16 -2.71
C SER A 146 -0.34 -17.55 -1.33
N LEU A 147 -1.02 -18.31 -0.46
CA LEU A 147 -1.30 -17.88 0.92
C LEU A 147 -0.01 -17.64 1.71
N ILE A 148 0.90 -18.61 1.68
CA ILE A 148 2.16 -18.57 2.44
C ILE A 148 3.10 -17.52 1.83
N TYR A 149 3.28 -17.55 0.53
CA TYR A 149 4.20 -16.66 -0.17
C TYR A 149 3.78 -15.19 -0.01
N ASN A 150 2.56 -14.83 -0.42
CA ASN A 150 2.09 -13.45 -0.34
C ASN A 150 1.83 -13.00 1.12
N GLY A 151 1.38 -13.92 1.97
CA GLY A 151 1.18 -13.65 3.39
C GLY A 151 2.48 -13.33 4.12
N SER A 152 3.58 -13.94 3.73
CA SER A 152 4.88 -13.72 4.37
C SER A 152 5.38 -12.29 4.17
N TYR A 153 5.43 -11.75 2.96
CA TYR A 153 5.97 -10.41 2.74
C TYR A 153 4.94 -9.29 2.99
N VAL A 154 3.69 -9.43 2.51
CA VAL A 154 2.65 -8.41 2.77
C VAL A 154 2.33 -8.32 4.26
N GLY A 155 2.31 -9.46 4.97
CA GLY A 155 2.07 -9.51 6.41
C GLY A 155 3.19 -8.82 7.19
N ILE A 156 4.45 -9.08 6.86
CA ILE A 156 5.60 -8.44 7.50
C ILE A 156 5.60 -6.93 7.21
N ASP A 157 5.39 -6.51 5.96
CA ASP A 157 5.30 -5.11 5.58
C ASP A 157 4.21 -4.37 6.38
N LEU A 158 3.04 -4.99 6.53
CA LEU A 158 1.95 -4.42 7.30
C LEU A 158 2.31 -4.30 8.79
N VAL A 159 2.91 -5.33 9.38
CA VAL A 159 3.37 -5.29 10.78
C VAL A 159 4.39 -4.17 10.99
N LEU A 160 5.37 -4.05 10.09
CA LEU A 160 6.36 -2.97 10.15
C LEU A 160 5.70 -1.59 10.08
N CYS A 161 4.73 -1.41 9.16
CA CYS A 161 3.97 -0.16 9.07
C CYS A 161 3.20 0.13 10.38
N LEU A 162 2.53 -0.86 10.97
CA LEU A 162 1.78 -0.69 12.21
C LEU A 162 2.67 -0.34 13.40
N VAL A 163 3.86 -0.96 13.49
CA VAL A 163 4.85 -0.64 14.53
C VAL A 163 5.33 0.81 14.39
N ILE A 164 5.69 1.22 13.16
CA ILE A 164 6.14 2.59 12.91
C ILE A 164 5.01 3.60 13.20
N PHE A 165 3.78 3.32 12.77
CA PHE A 165 2.63 4.15 13.12
C PHE A 165 2.41 4.21 14.63
N GLY A 166 2.63 3.12 15.37
CA GLY A 166 2.55 3.09 16.83
C GLY A 166 3.56 4.06 17.47
N ILE A 167 4.80 4.02 17.02
CA ILE A 167 5.87 4.91 17.51
C ILE A 167 5.56 6.38 17.17
N LEU A 168 5.10 6.63 15.94
CA LEU A 168 4.84 7.98 15.44
C LEU A 168 3.46 8.52 15.82
N TYR A 169 2.59 7.70 16.44
CA TYR A 169 1.20 8.08 16.68
C TYR A 169 1.08 9.30 17.58
N ALA A 170 1.80 9.33 18.69
CA ALA A 170 1.72 10.45 19.65
C ALA A 170 2.10 11.80 19.02
N PRO A 171 3.27 11.95 18.36
CA PRO A 171 3.67 13.22 17.76
C PRO A 171 2.88 13.59 16.50
N LEU A 172 2.37 12.61 15.74
CA LEU A 172 1.73 12.85 14.45
C LEU A 172 0.21 12.64 14.45
N LYS A 173 -0.41 12.42 15.61
CA LYS A 173 -1.85 12.13 15.73
C LYS A 173 -2.72 13.12 14.94
N THR A 174 -2.48 14.41 15.05
CA THR A 174 -3.25 15.45 14.37
C THR A 174 -3.15 15.34 12.85
N TYR A 175 -1.98 14.95 12.33
CA TYR A 175 -1.77 14.75 10.91
C TYR A 175 -2.38 13.43 10.43
N MET A 176 -2.24 12.35 11.21
CA MET A 176 -2.79 11.03 10.90
C MET A 176 -4.32 10.99 10.92
N THR A 177 -4.96 11.82 11.74
CA THR A 177 -6.43 11.92 11.78
C THR A 177 -7.00 12.89 10.75
N GLY A 178 -6.16 13.64 10.03
CA GLY A 178 -6.58 14.68 9.10
C GLY A 178 -7.20 15.91 9.79
N ALA A 179 -7.14 16.00 11.12
CA ALA A 179 -7.71 17.10 11.88
C ALA A 179 -7.14 18.47 11.47
N CYS A 180 -5.86 18.52 11.10
CA CYS A 180 -5.22 19.75 10.61
C CYS A 180 -5.80 20.25 9.26
N LEU A 181 -6.55 19.44 8.52
CA LEU A 181 -7.22 19.87 7.29
C LEU A 181 -8.52 20.63 7.57
N LEU A 182 -9.12 20.42 8.74
CA LEU A 182 -10.36 21.09 9.16
C LEU A 182 -10.09 22.53 9.62
N TYR A 183 -8.90 22.80 10.18
CA TYR A 183 -8.52 24.13 10.66
C TYR A 183 -8.08 25.11 9.58
N THR A 184 -7.90 24.65 8.34
CA THR A 184 -7.53 25.50 7.19
C THR A 184 -8.74 26.00 6.38
N SER A 185 -9.96 25.69 6.80
CA SER A 185 -11.16 26.31 6.26
C SER A 185 -11.27 27.73 6.85
N PRO A 186 -11.32 28.80 6.01
CA PRO A 186 -11.51 30.16 6.52
C PRO A 186 -12.77 30.19 7.37
N SER A 187 -12.66 30.82 8.56
CA SER A 187 -13.83 31.09 9.38
C SER A 187 -14.81 31.96 8.57
N PRO A 188 -16.13 31.76 8.68
CA PRO A 188 -17.12 32.67 8.09
C PRO A 188 -16.97 34.13 8.59
N ARG A 189 -16.10 34.37 9.58
CA ARG A 189 -15.81 35.71 10.12
C ARG A 189 -14.65 36.41 9.40
N ASP A 190 -13.94 35.71 8.49
CA ASP A 190 -12.80 36.25 7.74
C ASP A 190 -13.20 36.58 6.27
N ALA A 191 -14.50 36.60 5.97
CA ALA A 191 -15.08 36.98 4.69
C ALA A 191 -15.74 38.37 4.75
#